data_f8456ce2f18ec55c33164832cfd4b79e
#
_entry.id   f8456ce2f18ec55c33164832cfd4b79e
#
_cell.length_a   1.000
_cell.length_b   1.000
_cell.length_c   1.000
_cell.angle_alpha   90.00
_cell.angle_beta   90.00
_cell.angle_gamma   90.00
#
_symmetry.space_group_name_H-M   'P 1'
#
loop_
_entity.id
_entity.type
_entity.pdbx_description
1 polymer ?
#
loop_
_entity_poly.entity_id
_entity_poly.type
_entity_poly.pdbx_seq_one_letter_code
_entity_poly.pdbx_strand_id
1 'polypeptide(L)'
;VYSAKEYHTKYSLTALDKVQESINFLDDNYEMIVIEGAGSPAEVNLKANDIVNMRIAKMTQAPVMLIADIDRGGAIASIVGTLELLEPEERDLIKGIVINKFRGDVALLNPGIKQIEALTKVPVIGVMPYLNIDLEDEDGVALQLNNPKHRQIKSDKQTELDIVVIQLPHISNFTDFNALAAQPDVQLRYVARPELLGNPDFIIVPGSKNTLGDLCFLNETGLSEQIVKQHQAGVPIFGICGGFQILGRRLVDGVESGIDEMAGLNLLDCTTTFARQKITTQVNGYIHPHVHGFFSPGQTAAVSGYEIHMGETERGEGVQPFTVIRSRNQQATHFEDGAINTAGDRKSTRLN
;
A
#
# COMPACT_ATOMS: atom_id res chain seq x y z
N VAL A 1 11.16 9.23 10.99
CA VAL A 1 9.98 8.48 11.42
C VAL A 1 9.63 8.93 12.83
N TYR A 2 8.36 9.26 13.09
CA TYR A 2 7.87 9.63 14.42
C TYR A 2 7.19 8.40 15.06
N SER A 3 7.34 8.24 16.36
CA SER A 3 6.49 7.33 17.12
C SER A 3 5.05 7.89 17.18
N ALA A 4 4.05 7.04 17.44
CA ALA A 4 2.66 7.49 17.57
C ALA A 4 2.51 8.62 18.61
N LYS A 5 3.25 8.53 19.73
CA LYS A 5 3.27 9.56 20.77
C LYS A 5 3.86 10.88 20.26
N GLU A 6 4.97 10.84 19.54
CA GLU A 6 5.59 12.04 18.98
C GLU A 6 4.74 12.66 17.88
N TYR A 7 4.08 11.84 17.06
CA TYR A 7 3.12 12.32 16.08
C TYR A 7 2.02 13.15 16.74
N HIS A 8 1.36 12.61 17.75
CA HIS A 8 0.28 13.30 18.44
C HIS A 8 0.72 14.48 19.32
N THR A 9 1.96 14.49 19.83
CA THR A 9 2.39 15.54 20.77
C THR A 9 3.21 16.67 20.13
N LYS A 10 3.92 16.39 19.05
CA LYS A 10 4.85 17.37 18.43
C LYS A 10 4.49 17.67 16.98
N TYR A 11 4.25 16.63 16.20
CA TYR A 11 4.08 16.79 14.76
C TYR A 11 2.72 17.38 14.37
N SER A 12 1.65 16.96 15.03
CA SER A 12 0.29 17.41 14.71
C SER A 12 0.13 18.93 14.73
N LEU A 13 0.81 19.61 15.67
CA LEU A 13 0.73 21.08 15.76
C LEU A 13 1.42 21.77 14.58
N THR A 14 2.58 21.26 14.14
CA THR A 14 3.30 21.80 12.98
C THR A 14 2.67 21.41 11.65
N ALA A 15 1.94 20.28 11.61
CA ALA A 15 1.25 19.84 10.42
C ALA A 15 0.03 20.70 10.08
N LEU A 16 -0.61 21.33 11.07
CA LEU A 16 -1.79 22.18 10.85
C LEU A 16 -1.52 23.34 9.89
N ASP A 17 -0.34 23.97 9.97
CA ASP A 17 0.04 25.03 9.05
C ASP A 17 0.09 24.51 7.61
N LYS A 18 0.61 23.29 7.41
CA LYS A 18 0.63 22.64 6.10
C LYS A 18 -0.74 22.21 5.61
N VAL A 19 -1.60 21.78 6.50
CA VAL A 19 -3.01 21.47 6.19
C VAL A 19 -3.73 22.73 5.72
N GLN A 20 -3.56 23.86 6.45
CA GLN A 20 -4.16 25.14 6.05
C GLN A 20 -3.64 25.62 4.69
N GLU A 21 -2.32 25.54 4.46
CA GLU A 21 -1.71 25.87 3.17
C GLU A 21 -2.31 25.04 2.02
N SER A 22 -2.47 23.74 2.25
CA SER A 22 -3.05 22.81 1.28
C SER A 22 -4.52 23.08 1.00
N ILE A 23 -5.30 23.37 2.04
CA ILE A 23 -6.74 23.73 1.91
C ILE A 23 -6.86 25.04 1.10
N ASN A 24 -6.07 26.06 1.41
CA ASN A 24 -6.10 27.31 0.68
C ASN A 24 -5.76 27.10 -0.81
N PHE A 25 -4.75 26.27 -1.10
CA PHE A 25 -4.41 25.92 -2.48
C PHE A 25 -5.58 25.22 -3.20
N LEU A 26 -6.25 24.29 -2.54
CA LEU A 26 -7.40 23.60 -3.13
C LEU A 26 -8.58 24.54 -3.34
N ASP A 27 -8.86 25.44 -2.39
CA ASP A 27 -9.94 26.44 -2.47
C ASP A 27 -9.73 27.43 -3.64
N ASP A 28 -8.48 27.84 -3.86
CA ASP A 28 -8.13 28.72 -4.97
C ASP A 28 -8.23 28.04 -6.36
N ASN A 29 -8.17 26.71 -6.43
CA ASN A 29 -8.07 25.99 -7.70
C ASN A 29 -9.27 25.10 -8.04
N TYR A 30 -10.19 24.84 -7.10
CA TYR A 30 -11.31 23.92 -7.30
C TYR A 30 -12.62 24.51 -6.78
N GLU A 31 -13.71 24.30 -7.51
CA GLU A 31 -15.05 24.74 -7.12
C GLU A 31 -15.66 23.93 -5.95
N MET A 32 -15.18 22.73 -5.75
CA MET A 32 -15.64 21.82 -4.70
C MET A 32 -14.49 21.01 -4.14
N ILE A 33 -14.43 20.95 -2.81
CA ILE A 33 -13.46 20.13 -2.08
C ILE A 33 -14.25 19.07 -1.29
N VAL A 34 -13.89 17.80 -1.46
CA VAL A 34 -14.41 16.70 -0.63
C VAL A 34 -13.31 16.27 0.33
N ILE A 35 -13.60 16.33 1.64
CA ILE A 35 -12.65 16.03 2.69
C ILE A 35 -13.07 14.71 3.35
N GLU A 36 -12.17 13.73 3.36
CA GLU A 36 -12.35 12.47 4.06
C GLU A 36 -11.74 12.54 5.47
N GLY A 37 -12.52 12.16 6.47
CA GLY A 37 -12.03 11.96 7.83
C GLY A 37 -11.36 10.61 8.03
N ALA A 38 -10.68 10.42 9.15
CA ALA A 38 -10.09 9.15 9.55
C ALA A 38 -10.50 8.75 10.97
N GLY A 39 -10.82 7.45 11.16
CA GLY A 39 -11.27 6.93 12.43
C GLY A 39 -12.63 7.50 12.87
N SER A 40 -12.78 7.82 14.15
CA SER A 40 -14.01 8.39 14.71
C SER A 40 -13.82 9.85 15.16
N PRO A 41 -14.76 10.75 14.88
CA PRO A 41 -14.69 12.12 15.40
C PRO A 41 -14.93 12.19 16.93
N ALA A 42 -15.37 11.08 17.55
CA ALA A 42 -15.66 10.99 18.98
C ALA A 42 -14.53 10.38 19.82
N GLU A 43 -13.31 10.31 19.30
CA GLU A 43 -12.11 9.87 20.03
C GLU A 43 -11.67 10.97 21.02
N VAL A 44 -12.41 11.10 22.12
CA VAL A 44 -12.27 12.21 23.09
C VAL A 44 -10.88 12.30 23.72
N ASN A 45 -10.17 11.18 23.84
CA ASN A 45 -8.79 11.08 24.34
C ASN A 45 -7.75 11.63 23.37
N LEU A 46 -8.07 11.70 22.08
CA LEU A 46 -7.17 12.21 21.01
C LEU A 46 -7.60 13.59 20.49
N LYS A 47 -8.76 14.09 20.89
CA LYS A 47 -9.41 15.28 20.35
C LYS A 47 -8.53 16.54 20.37
N ALA A 48 -7.74 16.73 21.44
CA ALA A 48 -6.85 17.90 21.56
C ALA A 48 -5.81 17.98 20.45
N ASN A 49 -5.44 16.84 19.87
CA ASN A 49 -4.41 16.72 18.83
C ASN A 49 -4.98 16.23 17.50
N ASP A 50 -6.31 16.22 17.35
CA ASP A 50 -6.97 15.88 16.09
C ASP A 50 -6.62 16.92 15.02
N ILE A 51 -6.19 16.44 13.86
CA ILE A 51 -5.88 17.25 12.68
C ILE A 51 -6.62 16.73 11.43
N VAL A 52 -7.61 15.87 11.63
CA VAL A 52 -8.25 15.15 10.51
C VAL A 52 -9.75 15.37 10.47
N ASN A 53 -10.45 15.22 11.61
CA ASN A 53 -11.91 15.19 11.67
C ASN A 53 -12.52 16.58 11.94
N MET A 54 -13.10 16.77 13.14
CA MET A 54 -13.87 17.98 13.47
C MET A 54 -13.02 19.25 13.50
N ARG A 55 -11.72 19.15 13.72
CA ARG A 55 -10.84 20.31 13.66
C ARG A 55 -10.76 20.88 12.25
N ILE A 56 -10.65 20.01 11.23
CA ILE A 56 -10.67 20.45 9.83
C ILE A 56 -12.03 20.97 9.44
N ALA A 57 -13.10 20.29 9.88
CA ALA A 57 -14.47 20.75 9.62
C ALA A 57 -14.70 22.16 10.21
N LYS A 58 -14.25 22.45 11.42
CA LYS A 58 -14.32 23.80 12.04
C LYS A 58 -13.44 24.82 11.30
N MET A 59 -12.24 24.44 10.90
CA MET A 59 -11.32 25.29 10.17
C MET A 59 -11.89 25.76 8.82
N THR A 60 -12.53 24.84 8.10
CA THR A 60 -13.12 25.09 6.78
C THR A 60 -14.60 25.51 6.83
N GLN A 61 -15.24 25.42 7.98
CA GLN A 61 -16.71 25.57 8.13
C GLN A 61 -17.50 24.63 7.21
N ALA A 62 -16.91 23.48 6.91
CA ALA A 62 -17.49 22.49 6.00
C ALA A 62 -18.71 21.80 6.62
N PRO A 63 -19.80 21.61 5.87
CA PRO A 63 -20.88 20.74 6.30
C PRO A 63 -20.38 19.30 6.37
N VAL A 64 -20.67 18.61 7.45
CA VAL A 64 -20.20 17.26 7.71
C VAL A 64 -21.33 16.25 7.49
N MET A 65 -20.99 15.16 6.79
CA MET A 65 -21.82 13.98 6.64
C MET A 65 -21.24 12.86 7.49
N LEU A 66 -21.97 12.43 8.53
CA LEU A 66 -21.56 11.34 9.40
C LEU A 66 -21.91 10.00 8.74
N ILE A 67 -20.91 9.17 8.48
CA ILE A 67 -21.10 7.84 7.88
C ILE A 67 -20.95 6.77 8.94
N ALA A 68 -21.96 5.90 9.08
CA ALA A 68 -21.98 4.82 10.05
C ALA A 68 -22.07 3.46 9.38
N ASP A 69 -21.13 2.55 9.72
CA ASP A 69 -21.10 1.17 9.26
C ASP A 69 -22.09 0.32 10.07
N ILE A 70 -23.17 -0.16 9.42
CA ILE A 70 -24.21 -0.97 10.08
C ILE A 70 -23.84 -2.47 10.14
N ASP A 71 -22.90 -2.92 9.34
CA ASP A 71 -22.54 -4.34 9.23
C ASP A 71 -21.92 -4.89 10.53
N ARG A 72 -21.38 -4.03 11.38
CA ARG A 72 -20.76 -4.42 12.67
C ARG A 72 -21.74 -4.52 13.84
N GLY A 73 -23.00 -4.15 13.66
CA GLY A 73 -23.99 -4.04 14.75
C GLY A 73 -23.77 -2.80 15.65
N GLY A 74 -24.81 -2.43 16.41
CA GLY A 74 -24.73 -1.28 17.32
C GLY A 74 -24.64 0.09 16.65
N ALA A 75 -24.85 0.21 15.35
CA ALA A 75 -24.66 1.44 14.59
C ALA A 75 -25.54 2.60 15.12
N ILE A 76 -26.77 2.33 15.53
CA ILE A 76 -27.66 3.36 16.10
C ILE A 76 -27.08 3.95 17.39
N ALA A 77 -26.56 3.10 18.28
CA ALA A 77 -25.92 3.55 19.51
C ALA A 77 -24.63 4.33 19.21
N SER A 78 -23.85 3.87 18.23
CA SER A 78 -22.64 4.54 17.79
C SER A 78 -22.92 5.93 17.21
N ILE A 79 -23.95 6.08 16.38
CA ILE A 79 -24.36 7.38 15.83
C ILE A 79 -24.75 8.36 16.96
N VAL A 80 -25.66 7.92 17.85
CA VAL A 80 -26.13 8.76 18.95
C VAL A 80 -24.98 9.11 19.89
N GLY A 81 -24.16 8.13 20.28
CA GLY A 81 -23.01 8.35 21.15
C GLY A 81 -21.97 9.28 20.53
N THR A 82 -21.70 9.14 19.24
CA THR A 82 -20.78 10.04 18.52
C THR A 82 -21.27 11.47 18.60
N LEU A 83 -22.52 11.74 18.24
CA LEU A 83 -23.08 13.08 18.27
C LEU A 83 -23.16 13.66 19.68
N GLU A 84 -23.41 12.84 20.70
CA GLU A 84 -23.45 13.29 22.10
C GLU A 84 -22.07 13.67 22.65
N LEU A 85 -21.03 13.03 22.19
CA LEU A 85 -19.62 13.31 22.57
C LEU A 85 -19.02 14.52 21.85
N LEU A 86 -19.63 14.99 20.76
CA LEU A 86 -19.19 16.19 20.07
C LEU A 86 -19.61 17.45 20.83
N GLU A 87 -18.78 18.49 20.75
CA GLU A 87 -19.12 19.82 21.22
C GLU A 87 -20.30 20.41 20.43
N PRO A 88 -21.11 21.33 21.01
CA PRO A 88 -22.24 21.91 20.30
C PRO A 88 -21.88 22.49 18.92
N GLU A 89 -20.76 23.22 18.82
CA GLU A 89 -20.28 23.84 17.58
C GLU A 89 -19.88 22.80 16.53
N GLU A 90 -19.36 21.65 16.96
CA GLU A 90 -19.01 20.54 16.09
C GLU A 90 -20.26 19.80 15.62
N ARG A 91 -21.19 19.58 16.53
CA ARG A 91 -22.48 18.96 16.23
C ARG A 91 -23.26 19.78 15.20
N ASP A 92 -23.19 21.10 15.31
CA ASP A 92 -23.86 22.02 14.38
C ASP A 92 -23.31 21.92 12.94
N LEU A 93 -22.13 21.42 12.75
CA LEU A 93 -21.57 21.15 11.40
C LEU A 93 -22.12 19.86 10.80
N ILE A 94 -22.64 18.92 11.61
CA ILE A 94 -23.20 17.66 11.09
C ILE A 94 -24.55 17.94 10.43
N LYS A 95 -24.61 17.82 9.11
CA LYS A 95 -25.83 18.13 8.33
C LYS A 95 -26.61 16.90 7.90
N GLY A 96 -26.02 15.73 7.98
CA GLY A 96 -26.68 14.50 7.60
C GLY A 96 -25.95 13.25 8.09
N ILE A 97 -26.70 12.16 8.15
CA ILE A 97 -26.21 10.84 8.52
C ILE A 97 -26.40 9.92 7.32
N VAL A 98 -25.39 9.12 6.99
CA VAL A 98 -25.48 8.03 6.01
C VAL A 98 -25.24 6.70 6.71
N ILE A 99 -26.16 5.78 6.53
CA ILE A 99 -26.02 4.39 7.00
C ILE A 99 -25.36 3.60 5.86
N ASN A 100 -24.16 3.08 6.10
CA ASN A 100 -23.37 2.38 5.09
C ASN A 100 -23.36 0.86 5.29
N LYS A 101 -23.14 0.12 4.22
CA LYS A 101 -23.04 -1.36 4.17
C LYS A 101 -24.33 -2.06 4.62
N PHE A 102 -25.48 -1.48 4.34
CA PHE A 102 -26.77 -2.07 4.70
C PHE A 102 -27.04 -3.36 3.87
N ARG A 103 -27.50 -4.40 4.56
CA ARG A 103 -27.94 -5.66 3.94
C ARG A 103 -29.39 -5.90 4.30
N GLY A 104 -30.21 -6.17 3.30
CA GLY A 104 -31.62 -6.52 3.46
C GLY A 104 -32.59 -5.45 2.97
N ASP A 105 -33.82 -5.49 3.47
CA ASP A 105 -34.90 -4.58 3.09
C ASP A 105 -34.83 -3.28 3.90
N VAL A 106 -34.70 -2.15 3.23
CA VAL A 106 -34.67 -0.81 3.85
C VAL A 106 -35.97 -0.51 4.62
N ALA A 107 -37.10 -1.12 4.24
CA ALA A 107 -38.35 -0.94 4.94
C ALA A 107 -38.27 -1.39 6.41
N LEU A 108 -37.48 -2.41 6.71
CA LEU A 108 -37.22 -2.91 8.06
C LEU A 108 -36.36 -1.93 8.89
N LEU A 109 -35.54 -1.09 8.23
CA LEU A 109 -34.71 -0.11 8.89
C LEU A 109 -35.45 1.20 9.23
N ASN A 110 -36.55 1.50 8.55
CA ASN A 110 -37.27 2.75 8.70
C ASN A 110 -37.63 3.12 10.15
N PRO A 111 -38.07 2.22 11.04
CA PRO A 111 -38.30 2.56 12.45
C PRO A 111 -37.01 3.02 13.15
N GLY A 112 -35.88 2.38 12.84
CA GLY A 112 -34.56 2.76 13.35
C GLY A 112 -34.12 4.15 12.86
N ILE A 113 -34.35 4.46 11.59
CA ILE A 113 -34.07 5.77 10.99
C ILE A 113 -34.84 6.86 11.74
N LYS A 114 -36.14 6.67 11.92
CA LYS A 114 -36.99 7.63 12.68
C LYS A 114 -36.48 7.82 14.11
N GLN A 115 -36.00 6.76 14.74
CA GLN A 115 -35.46 6.84 16.10
C GLN A 115 -34.15 7.63 16.13
N ILE A 116 -33.23 7.40 15.16
CA ILE A 116 -31.99 8.17 15.02
C ILE A 116 -32.33 9.66 14.88
N GLU A 117 -33.17 10.02 13.93
CA GLU A 117 -33.56 11.41 13.68
C GLU A 117 -34.25 12.06 14.90
N ALA A 118 -35.10 11.30 15.61
CA ALA A 118 -35.76 11.79 16.83
C ALA A 118 -34.76 12.09 17.96
N LEU A 119 -33.73 11.26 18.12
CA LEU A 119 -32.70 11.40 19.16
C LEU A 119 -31.66 12.46 18.81
N THR A 120 -31.17 12.44 17.58
CA THR A 120 -30.02 13.26 17.16
C THR A 120 -30.43 14.65 16.64
N LYS A 121 -31.65 14.81 16.15
CA LYS A 121 -32.15 15.96 15.39
C LYS A 121 -31.41 16.19 14.07
N VAL A 122 -30.65 15.19 13.59
CA VAL A 122 -29.94 15.21 12.31
C VAL A 122 -30.62 14.24 11.35
N PRO A 123 -30.92 14.62 10.10
CA PRO A 123 -31.63 13.77 9.16
C PRO A 123 -30.71 12.60 8.69
N VAL A 124 -31.29 11.44 8.46
CA VAL A 124 -30.68 10.35 7.76
C VAL A 124 -30.88 10.57 6.25
N ILE A 125 -29.86 11.04 5.57
CA ILE A 125 -29.93 11.46 4.17
C ILE A 125 -29.67 10.33 3.17
N GLY A 126 -29.25 9.15 3.63
CA GLY A 126 -29.02 8.01 2.75
C GLY A 126 -28.80 6.70 3.50
N VAL A 127 -29.15 5.62 2.80
CA VAL A 127 -28.83 4.24 3.19
C VAL A 127 -28.11 3.62 2.00
N MET A 128 -26.81 3.34 2.16
CA MET A 128 -26.00 2.71 1.13
C MET A 128 -26.05 1.19 1.30
N PRO A 129 -26.41 0.45 0.26
CA PRO A 129 -26.37 -0.99 0.32
C PRO A 129 -24.93 -1.50 0.45
N TYR A 130 -24.79 -2.73 0.92
CA TYR A 130 -23.48 -3.40 0.83
C TYR A 130 -23.13 -3.61 -0.65
N LEU A 131 -22.09 -2.94 -1.07
CA LEU A 131 -21.58 -3.02 -2.45
C LEU A 131 -20.41 -4.00 -2.47
N ASN A 132 -20.49 -4.98 -3.36
CA ASN A 132 -19.36 -5.87 -3.63
C ASN A 132 -18.48 -5.25 -4.72
N ILE A 133 -17.80 -4.17 -4.36
CA ILE A 133 -16.84 -3.47 -5.22
C ILE A 133 -15.43 -3.79 -4.76
N ASP A 134 -14.55 -3.98 -5.71
CA ASP A 134 -13.13 -4.19 -5.46
C ASP A 134 -12.45 -2.83 -5.40
N LEU A 135 -12.38 -2.28 -4.17
CA LEU A 135 -11.61 -1.08 -3.87
C LEU A 135 -10.24 -1.50 -3.36
N GLU A 136 -9.22 -0.79 -3.79
CA GLU A 136 -7.88 -0.96 -3.25
C GLU A 136 -7.86 -0.71 -1.74
N ASP A 137 -7.13 -1.57 -1.03
CA ASP A 137 -6.94 -1.38 0.41
C ASP A 137 -6.00 -0.20 0.65
N GLU A 138 -6.32 0.65 1.61
CA GLU A 138 -5.58 1.88 1.90
C GLU A 138 -4.19 1.62 2.49
N ASP A 139 -4.06 0.58 3.33
CA ASP A 139 -2.80 0.26 4.00
C ASP A 139 -2.55 -1.26 4.14
N GLY A 140 -1.28 -1.60 4.46
CA GLY A 140 -0.84 -2.99 4.64
C GLY A 140 -1.44 -3.71 5.86
N VAL A 141 -2.20 -3.04 6.72
CA VAL A 141 -2.92 -3.66 7.86
C VAL A 141 -3.99 -4.61 7.32
N ALA A 142 -4.56 -4.33 6.16
CA ALA A 142 -5.49 -5.22 5.47
C ALA A 142 -4.90 -6.62 5.22
N LEU A 143 -3.59 -6.72 4.96
CA LEU A 143 -2.88 -7.99 4.79
C LEU A 143 -2.76 -8.78 6.10
N GLN A 144 -2.73 -8.09 7.25
CA GLN A 144 -2.61 -8.71 8.58
C GLN A 144 -3.94 -9.24 9.11
N LEU A 145 -5.05 -8.62 8.73
CA LEU A 145 -6.39 -8.90 9.25
C LEU A 145 -7.07 -10.15 8.65
N ASN A 146 -6.32 -11.11 8.06
CA ASN A 146 -6.89 -12.33 7.48
C ASN A 146 -8.09 -12.03 6.53
N ASN A 147 -7.99 -10.98 5.73
CA ASN A 147 -9.04 -10.60 4.81
C ASN A 147 -9.36 -11.78 3.89
N PRO A 148 -10.60 -12.29 3.85
CA PRO A 148 -10.99 -13.39 2.98
C PRO A 148 -10.69 -13.14 1.49
N LYS A 149 -10.59 -11.87 1.08
CA LYS A 149 -10.21 -11.48 -0.28
C LYS A 149 -8.78 -11.97 -0.65
N HIS A 150 -7.85 -11.98 0.31
CA HIS A 150 -6.48 -12.46 0.12
C HIS A 150 -6.32 -13.97 0.40
N ARG A 151 -7.39 -14.61 0.88
CA ARG A 151 -7.46 -16.04 1.20
C ARG A 151 -8.24 -16.87 0.17
N GLN A 152 -8.54 -16.35 -1.00
CA GLN A 152 -9.23 -17.16 -2.01
C GLN A 152 -8.33 -18.31 -2.48
N ILE A 153 -8.26 -19.33 -1.65
CA ILE A 153 -8.05 -20.69 -2.15
C ILE A 153 -9.32 -20.97 -2.96
N LYS A 154 -9.26 -20.75 -4.26
CA LYS A 154 -10.30 -21.16 -5.19
C LYS A 154 -10.26 -22.70 -5.21
N SER A 155 -11.02 -23.33 -4.33
CA SER A 155 -10.96 -24.76 -4.06
C SER A 155 -11.49 -25.64 -5.19
N ASP A 156 -11.95 -25.09 -6.32
CA ASP A 156 -12.63 -25.87 -7.35
C ASP A 156 -12.27 -25.54 -8.82
N LYS A 157 -11.27 -24.67 -9.06
CA LYS A 157 -10.67 -24.52 -10.40
C LYS A 157 -9.18 -24.81 -10.28
N GLN A 158 -8.71 -25.66 -11.15
CA GLN A 158 -7.29 -25.89 -11.39
C GLN A 158 -6.66 -24.51 -11.72
N THR A 159 -6.06 -23.88 -10.71
CA THR A 159 -5.29 -22.64 -10.91
C THR A 159 -4.04 -23.03 -11.69
N GLU A 160 -3.77 -22.32 -12.77
CA GLU A 160 -2.63 -22.66 -13.63
C GLU A 160 -1.31 -22.15 -13.03
N LEU A 161 -1.33 -21.01 -12.27
CA LEU A 161 -0.13 -20.39 -11.70
C LEU A 161 -0.30 -20.07 -10.21
N ASP A 162 0.63 -20.55 -9.39
CA ASP A 162 0.75 -20.20 -7.96
C ASP A 162 1.85 -19.13 -7.78
N ILE A 163 1.45 -17.89 -7.52
CA ILE A 163 2.35 -16.75 -7.34
C ILE A 163 2.40 -16.37 -5.87
N VAL A 164 3.60 -16.36 -5.31
CA VAL A 164 3.84 -15.93 -3.93
C VAL A 164 4.44 -14.53 -3.89
N VAL A 165 3.82 -13.65 -3.13
CA VAL A 165 4.40 -12.38 -2.70
C VAL A 165 4.91 -12.55 -1.27
N ILE A 166 6.18 -12.27 -1.04
CA ILE A 166 6.76 -12.29 0.31
C ILE A 166 6.16 -11.14 1.13
N GLN A 167 5.48 -11.47 2.23
CA GLN A 167 4.87 -10.49 3.11
C GLN A 167 5.92 -9.91 4.05
N LEU A 168 6.55 -8.83 3.63
CA LEU A 168 7.53 -8.09 4.45
C LEU A 168 6.81 -7.26 5.53
N PRO A 169 7.40 -7.09 6.73
CA PRO A 169 6.85 -6.21 7.79
C PRO A 169 6.62 -4.78 7.34
N HIS A 170 7.49 -4.25 6.48
CA HIS A 170 7.40 -2.89 5.95
C HIS A 170 7.10 -2.88 4.46
N ILE A 171 6.29 -3.84 3.99
CA ILE A 171 5.87 -3.91 2.58
C ILE A 171 5.33 -2.56 2.09
N SER A 172 5.73 -2.17 0.89
CA SER A 172 5.20 -0.98 0.21
C SER A 172 4.44 -1.38 -1.04
N ASN A 173 3.44 -0.57 -1.41
CA ASN A 173 2.68 -0.70 -2.66
C ASN A 173 2.12 -2.12 -2.90
N PHE A 174 1.62 -2.77 -1.86
CA PHE A 174 1.07 -4.12 -1.95
C PHE A 174 -0.13 -4.21 -2.91
N THR A 175 -0.81 -3.10 -3.16
CA THR A 175 -1.92 -3.01 -4.13
C THR A 175 -1.50 -3.20 -5.58
N ASP A 176 -0.20 -3.04 -5.91
CA ASP A 176 0.33 -3.30 -7.25
C ASP A 176 0.09 -4.76 -7.69
N PHE A 177 -0.10 -5.68 -6.75
CA PHE A 177 -0.35 -7.09 -7.03
C PHE A 177 -1.83 -7.42 -7.24
N ASN A 178 -2.75 -6.48 -7.06
CA ASN A 178 -4.18 -6.67 -7.28
C ASN A 178 -4.49 -7.04 -8.74
N ALA A 179 -3.73 -6.50 -9.68
CA ALA A 179 -3.85 -6.86 -11.10
C ALA A 179 -3.56 -8.35 -11.37
N LEU A 180 -2.60 -8.95 -10.64
CA LEU A 180 -2.32 -10.39 -10.70
C LEU A 180 -3.42 -11.18 -9.99
N ALA A 181 -3.87 -10.73 -8.82
CA ALA A 181 -4.94 -11.38 -8.07
C ALA A 181 -6.28 -11.41 -8.84
N ALA A 182 -6.50 -10.45 -9.73
CA ALA A 182 -7.71 -10.38 -10.57
C ALA A 182 -7.69 -11.37 -11.73
N GLN A 183 -6.53 -11.98 -12.07
CA GLN A 183 -6.47 -12.95 -13.17
C GLN A 183 -7.15 -14.27 -12.77
N PRO A 184 -7.97 -14.87 -13.66
CA PRO A 184 -8.74 -16.06 -13.33
C PRO A 184 -7.88 -17.32 -13.17
N ASP A 185 -6.69 -17.34 -13.73
CA ASP A 185 -5.73 -18.44 -13.78
C ASP A 185 -4.56 -18.27 -12.77
N VAL A 186 -4.58 -17.20 -11.98
CA VAL A 186 -3.56 -16.91 -10.97
C VAL A 186 -4.12 -17.13 -9.57
N GLN A 187 -3.36 -17.84 -8.75
CA GLN A 187 -3.48 -17.89 -7.31
C GLN A 187 -2.39 -17.00 -6.70
N LEU A 188 -2.75 -15.83 -6.21
CA LEU A 188 -1.83 -14.95 -5.50
C LEU A 188 -1.89 -15.21 -3.99
N ARG A 189 -0.73 -15.43 -3.36
CA ARG A 189 -0.60 -15.67 -1.91
C ARG A 189 0.44 -14.75 -1.30
N TYR A 190 0.13 -14.17 -0.12
CA TYR A 190 1.11 -13.46 0.70
C TYR A 190 1.68 -14.40 1.75
N VAL A 191 3.01 -14.50 1.85
CA VAL A 191 3.70 -15.45 2.71
C VAL A 191 4.71 -14.74 3.61
N ALA A 192 4.49 -14.84 4.93
CA ALA A 192 5.37 -14.29 5.98
C ALA A 192 6.18 -15.37 6.73
N ARG A 193 5.98 -16.65 6.42
CA ARG A 193 6.63 -17.78 7.11
C ARG A 193 7.09 -18.85 6.13
N PRO A 194 8.29 -19.40 6.31
CA PRO A 194 8.89 -20.37 5.38
C PRO A 194 8.03 -21.62 5.15
N GLU A 195 7.29 -22.09 6.19
CA GLU A 195 6.44 -23.28 6.08
C GLU A 195 5.26 -23.11 5.12
N LEU A 196 4.87 -21.85 4.86
CA LEU A 196 3.77 -21.51 3.97
C LEU A 196 4.22 -21.24 2.52
N LEU A 197 5.54 -21.22 2.26
CA LEU A 197 6.05 -20.94 0.93
C LEU A 197 5.63 -22.01 -0.08
N GLY A 198 5.70 -23.26 0.29
CA GLY A 198 5.34 -24.39 -0.59
C GLY A 198 6.28 -24.51 -1.80
N ASN A 199 5.69 -24.83 -2.95
CA ASN A 199 6.39 -24.92 -4.23
C ASN A 199 5.69 -24.01 -5.25
N PRO A 200 5.87 -22.68 -5.17
CA PRO A 200 5.24 -21.75 -6.09
C PRO A 200 5.84 -21.81 -7.49
N ASP A 201 5.06 -21.39 -8.48
CA ASP A 201 5.56 -21.19 -9.85
C ASP A 201 6.35 -19.90 -9.99
N PHE A 202 6.12 -18.93 -9.10
CA PHE A 202 6.75 -17.62 -9.14
C PHE A 202 6.82 -16.96 -7.76
N ILE A 203 7.93 -16.30 -7.44
CA ILE A 203 8.10 -15.56 -6.18
C ILE A 203 8.34 -14.09 -6.46
N ILE A 204 7.63 -13.21 -5.75
CA ILE A 204 7.83 -11.77 -5.76
C ILE A 204 8.36 -11.33 -4.40
N VAL A 205 9.51 -10.66 -4.39
CA VAL A 205 10.01 -9.91 -3.22
C VAL A 205 9.61 -8.45 -3.44
N PRO A 206 8.63 -7.92 -2.70
CA PRO A 206 8.04 -6.62 -2.95
C PRO A 206 8.92 -5.47 -2.49
N GLY A 207 8.47 -4.24 -2.74
CA GLY A 207 9.05 -3.03 -2.19
C GLY A 207 8.97 -2.98 -0.67
N SER A 208 9.90 -2.28 -0.06
CA SER A 208 9.99 -2.09 1.39
C SER A 208 10.19 -0.61 1.74
N LYS A 209 9.62 -0.20 2.88
CA LYS A 209 9.87 1.11 3.52
C LYS A 209 11.06 1.07 4.50
N ASN A 210 11.64 -0.12 4.74
CA ASN A 210 12.82 -0.36 5.55
C ASN A 210 13.54 -1.61 5.05
N THR A 211 14.34 -1.45 4.00
CA THR A 211 14.93 -2.56 3.24
C THR A 211 15.82 -3.48 4.08
N LEU A 212 16.72 -2.92 4.90
CA LEU A 212 17.62 -3.73 5.72
C LEU A 212 16.88 -4.37 6.89
N GLY A 213 15.92 -3.67 7.50
CA GLY A 213 15.07 -4.24 8.55
C GLY A 213 14.26 -5.44 8.04
N ASP A 214 13.74 -5.36 6.83
CA ASP A 214 13.01 -6.47 6.21
C ASP A 214 13.95 -7.62 5.79
N LEU A 215 15.19 -7.32 5.39
CA LEU A 215 16.20 -8.35 5.16
C LEU A 215 16.58 -9.08 6.47
N CYS A 216 16.69 -8.37 7.60
CA CYS A 216 16.86 -8.99 8.91
C CYS A 216 15.70 -9.97 9.19
N PHE A 217 14.47 -9.52 9.00
CA PHE A 217 13.29 -10.37 9.18
C PHE A 217 13.34 -11.65 8.30
N LEU A 218 13.73 -11.52 7.03
CA LEU A 218 13.86 -12.68 6.13
C LEU A 218 14.90 -13.68 6.64
N ASN A 219 16.04 -13.19 7.17
CA ASN A 219 17.11 -14.01 7.70
C ASN A 219 16.69 -14.70 9.02
N GLU A 220 16.08 -13.94 9.93
CA GLU A 220 15.65 -14.45 11.24
C GLU A 220 14.54 -15.50 11.13
N THR A 221 13.63 -15.34 10.17
CA THR A 221 12.54 -16.29 9.92
C THR A 221 12.95 -17.51 9.11
N GLY A 222 14.12 -17.48 8.44
CA GLY A 222 14.57 -18.52 7.52
C GLY A 222 13.93 -18.41 6.12
N LEU A 223 13.17 -17.36 5.83
CA LEU A 223 12.61 -17.12 4.50
C LEU A 223 13.71 -16.89 3.45
N SER A 224 14.82 -16.23 3.82
CA SER A 224 15.98 -16.03 2.94
C SER A 224 16.49 -17.36 2.37
N GLU A 225 16.70 -18.35 3.21
CA GLU A 225 17.19 -19.67 2.80
C GLU A 225 16.19 -20.38 1.87
N GLN A 226 14.89 -20.28 2.18
CA GLN A 226 13.86 -20.91 1.37
C GLN A 226 13.72 -20.23 -0.01
N ILE A 227 13.80 -18.90 -0.09
CA ILE A 227 13.80 -18.15 -1.35
C ILE A 227 14.99 -18.59 -2.22
N VAL A 228 16.18 -18.64 -1.63
CA VAL A 228 17.41 -19.11 -2.35
C VAL A 228 17.25 -20.56 -2.82
N LYS A 229 16.71 -21.45 -1.99
CA LYS A 229 16.44 -22.84 -2.35
C LYS A 229 15.44 -22.97 -3.50
N GLN A 230 14.37 -22.19 -3.51
CA GLN A 230 13.39 -22.17 -4.61
C GLN A 230 14.04 -21.65 -5.90
N HIS A 231 14.88 -20.63 -5.81
CA HIS A 231 15.65 -20.16 -6.97
C HIS A 231 16.55 -21.24 -7.53
N GLN A 232 17.28 -21.98 -6.68
CA GLN A 232 18.13 -23.11 -7.09
C GLN A 232 17.33 -24.24 -7.72
N ALA A 233 16.06 -24.43 -7.29
CA ALA A 233 15.13 -25.38 -7.89
C ALA A 233 14.56 -24.89 -9.24
N GLY A 234 14.86 -23.66 -9.65
CA GLY A 234 14.45 -23.10 -10.94
C GLY A 234 13.20 -22.22 -10.88
N VAL A 235 12.67 -21.92 -9.68
CA VAL A 235 11.55 -20.99 -9.53
C VAL A 235 12.02 -19.56 -9.85
N PRO A 236 11.33 -18.85 -10.76
CA PRO A 236 11.63 -17.45 -11.05
C PRO A 236 11.38 -16.56 -9.84
N ILE A 237 12.28 -15.59 -9.63
CA ILE A 237 12.15 -14.61 -8.56
C ILE A 237 12.20 -13.21 -9.14
N PHE A 238 11.27 -12.36 -8.67
CA PHE A 238 11.15 -10.97 -9.08
C PHE A 238 11.25 -10.04 -7.87
N GLY A 239 12.24 -9.14 -7.88
CA GLY A 239 12.41 -8.14 -6.84
C GLY A 239 11.92 -6.77 -7.32
N ILE A 240 11.17 -6.05 -6.49
CA ILE A 240 10.68 -4.70 -6.77
C ILE A 240 11.27 -3.73 -5.75
N CYS A 241 11.90 -2.64 -6.20
CA CYS A 241 12.48 -1.59 -5.37
C CYS A 241 13.33 -2.18 -4.21
N GLY A 242 12.91 -2.09 -2.96
CA GLY A 242 13.59 -2.73 -1.82
C GLY A 242 13.81 -4.23 -2.00
N GLY A 243 12.82 -4.93 -2.56
CA GLY A 243 12.94 -6.36 -2.87
C GLY A 243 14.04 -6.66 -3.89
N PHE A 244 14.20 -5.83 -4.91
CA PHE A 244 15.32 -5.95 -5.84
C PHE A 244 16.67 -5.74 -5.14
N GLN A 245 16.76 -4.73 -4.28
CA GLN A 245 17.98 -4.45 -3.53
C GLN A 245 18.36 -5.65 -2.64
N ILE A 246 17.37 -6.28 -1.98
CA ILE A 246 17.52 -7.50 -1.19
C ILE A 246 18.08 -8.66 -2.03
N LEU A 247 17.69 -8.80 -3.30
CA LEU A 247 18.21 -9.84 -4.19
C LEU A 247 19.68 -9.65 -4.56
N GLY A 248 20.25 -8.45 -4.36
CA GLY A 248 21.65 -8.12 -4.63
C GLY A 248 22.64 -8.86 -3.74
N ARG A 249 23.93 -8.59 -3.94
CA ARG A 249 25.01 -9.14 -3.12
C ARG A 249 25.21 -8.39 -1.82
N ARG A 250 25.08 -7.06 -1.86
CA ARG A 250 25.43 -6.18 -0.74
C ARG A 250 24.55 -4.94 -0.73
N LEU A 251 24.11 -4.58 0.46
CA LEU A 251 23.43 -3.33 0.74
C LEU A 251 24.29 -2.51 1.72
N VAL A 252 24.61 -1.28 1.36
CA VAL A 252 25.37 -0.34 2.18
C VAL A 252 24.39 0.76 2.60
N ASP A 253 24.14 0.88 3.90
CA ASP A 253 23.23 1.87 4.45
C ASP A 253 23.95 2.62 5.57
N GLY A 254 23.47 3.69 5.98
CA GLY A 254 23.94 4.56 7.06
C GLY A 254 22.94 5.69 7.23
N VAL A 255 21.78 5.55 6.57
CA VAL A 255 20.79 6.61 6.40
C VAL A 255 19.39 6.22 6.82
N GLU A 256 18.98 4.95 6.58
CA GLU A 256 17.59 4.49 6.74
C GLU A 256 17.41 3.61 7.98
N SER A 257 18.17 2.53 8.09
CA SER A 257 17.95 1.48 9.08
C SER A 257 18.82 1.60 10.34
N GLY A 258 19.89 2.39 10.28
CA GLY A 258 20.93 2.42 11.34
C GLY A 258 21.88 1.20 11.30
N ILE A 259 21.79 0.38 10.26
CA ILE A 259 22.71 -0.73 9.99
C ILE A 259 23.66 -0.28 8.88
N ASP A 260 24.99 -0.34 9.10
CA ASP A 260 25.95 0.20 8.15
C ASP A 260 25.96 -0.58 6.83
N GLU A 261 25.93 -1.92 6.91
CA GLU A 261 25.88 -2.78 5.73
C GLU A 261 25.34 -4.19 6.04
N MET A 262 24.83 -4.84 5.00
CA MET A 262 24.38 -6.23 5.07
C MET A 262 24.57 -6.96 3.75
N ALA A 263 24.85 -8.27 3.82
CA ALA A 263 24.82 -9.14 2.64
C ALA A 263 23.36 -9.36 2.22
N GLY A 264 23.07 -9.18 0.93
CA GLY A 264 21.79 -9.55 0.33
C GLY A 264 21.70 -11.06 0.06
N LEU A 265 20.67 -11.48 -0.67
CA LEU A 265 20.43 -12.89 -1.00
C LEU A 265 21.43 -13.43 -2.06
N ASN A 266 22.24 -12.58 -2.64
CA ASN A 266 23.24 -12.92 -3.66
C ASN A 266 22.64 -13.64 -4.88
N LEU A 267 21.42 -13.27 -5.25
CA LEU A 267 20.75 -13.79 -6.44
C LEU A 267 21.00 -12.91 -7.68
N LEU A 268 21.39 -11.65 -7.48
CA LEU A 268 21.80 -10.71 -8.52
C LEU A 268 23.20 -10.16 -8.22
N ASP A 269 24.04 -10.01 -9.24
CA ASP A 269 25.33 -9.35 -9.13
C ASP A 269 25.16 -7.82 -9.08
N CYS A 270 24.59 -7.34 -7.98
CA CYS A 270 24.29 -5.94 -7.73
C CYS A 270 24.74 -5.52 -6.33
N THR A 271 25.22 -4.29 -6.20
CA THR A 271 25.46 -3.63 -4.91
C THR A 271 24.63 -2.38 -4.81
N THR A 272 23.89 -2.20 -3.71
CA THR A 272 23.09 -1.00 -3.47
C THR A 272 23.70 -0.17 -2.36
N THR A 273 23.85 1.13 -2.60
CA THR A 273 24.27 2.12 -1.59
C THR A 273 23.13 3.10 -1.36
N PHE A 274 22.66 3.22 -0.13
CA PHE A 274 21.57 4.15 0.23
C PHE A 274 22.11 5.58 0.39
N ALA A 275 21.42 6.52 -0.23
CA ALA A 275 21.71 7.96 -0.16
C ALA A 275 20.63 8.70 0.61
N ARG A 276 20.97 9.85 1.18
CA ARG A 276 19.99 10.69 1.92
C ARG A 276 18.93 11.32 1.01
N GLN A 277 19.23 11.44 -0.28
CA GLN A 277 18.33 12.07 -1.23
C GLN A 277 17.40 11.01 -1.83
N LYS A 278 16.10 11.22 -1.65
CA LYS A 278 15.05 10.38 -2.26
C LYS A 278 14.80 10.87 -3.69
N ILE A 279 14.85 9.95 -4.64
CA ILE A 279 14.41 10.19 -6.01
C ILE A 279 12.90 9.90 -6.07
N THR A 280 12.15 10.81 -6.70
CA THR A 280 10.72 10.62 -6.97
C THR A 280 10.44 11.20 -8.35
N THR A 281 10.29 10.32 -9.35
CA THR A 281 10.06 10.72 -10.75
C THR A 281 9.04 9.81 -11.40
N GLN A 282 8.28 10.36 -12.34
CA GLN A 282 7.47 9.57 -13.25
C GLN A 282 8.35 9.15 -14.44
N VAL A 283 8.32 7.86 -14.79
CA VAL A 283 9.16 7.29 -15.84
C VAL A 283 8.35 6.61 -16.92
N ASN A 284 8.87 6.66 -18.15
CA ASN A 284 8.42 5.86 -19.26
C ASN A 284 9.62 5.22 -19.96
N GLY A 285 9.44 3.99 -20.38
CA GLY A 285 10.50 3.20 -21.01
C GLY A 285 9.97 1.93 -21.66
N TYR A 286 10.83 0.95 -21.77
CA TYR A 286 10.46 -0.37 -22.29
C TYR A 286 11.38 -1.46 -21.70
N ILE A 287 10.91 -2.70 -21.72
CA ILE A 287 11.72 -3.86 -21.35
C ILE A 287 12.83 -4.03 -22.39
N HIS A 288 14.07 -4.21 -21.90
CA HIS A 288 15.23 -4.30 -22.77
C HIS A 288 15.10 -5.48 -23.76
N PRO A 289 15.45 -5.32 -25.07
CA PRO A 289 15.24 -6.35 -26.09
C PRO A 289 15.97 -7.67 -25.84
N HIS A 290 17.06 -7.67 -25.05
CA HIS A 290 17.78 -8.91 -24.70
C HIS A 290 17.12 -9.72 -23.58
N VAL A 291 16.05 -9.21 -22.95
CA VAL A 291 15.33 -9.97 -21.95
C VAL A 291 14.60 -11.13 -22.59
N HIS A 292 14.97 -12.34 -22.21
CA HIS A 292 14.43 -13.59 -22.75
C HIS A 292 13.85 -14.46 -21.64
N GLY A 293 13.22 -15.58 -22.01
CA GLY A 293 12.63 -16.52 -21.07
C GLY A 293 11.31 -16.05 -20.50
N PHE A 294 11.05 -16.29 -19.22
CA PHE A 294 9.78 -16.03 -18.55
C PHE A 294 9.33 -14.56 -18.63
N PHE A 295 10.29 -13.63 -18.63
CA PHE A 295 9.99 -12.19 -18.67
C PHE A 295 10.02 -11.60 -20.10
N SER A 296 10.16 -12.44 -21.11
CA SER A 296 10.13 -11.97 -22.49
C SER A 296 8.70 -11.60 -22.89
N PRO A 297 8.42 -10.34 -23.20
CA PRO A 297 7.09 -9.93 -23.65
C PRO A 297 6.77 -10.37 -25.08
N GLY A 298 7.65 -11.14 -25.73
CA GLY A 298 7.52 -11.51 -27.15
C GLY A 298 7.73 -10.34 -28.13
N GLN A 299 7.50 -9.12 -27.67
CA GLN A 299 7.77 -7.83 -28.33
C GLN A 299 8.24 -6.85 -27.26
N THR A 300 8.90 -5.75 -27.66
CA THR A 300 9.32 -4.70 -26.72
C THR A 300 8.11 -4.12 -26.01
N ALA A 301 7.91 -4.49 -24.74
CA ALA A 301 6.79 -3.98 -23.94
C ALA A 301 7.11 -2.60 -23.39
N ALA A 302 6.17 -1.66 -23.55
CA ALA A 302 6.25 -0.36 -22.92
C ALA A 302 6.07 -0.49 -21.41
N VAL A 303 6.81 0.32 -20.66
CA VAL A 303 6.76 0.39 -19.20
C VAL A 303 6.53 1.84 -18.81
N SER A 304 5.58 2.09 -17.91
CA SER A 304 5.38 3.39 -17.29
C SER A 304 5.12 3.21 -15.80
N GLY A 305 5.59 4.16 -14.98
CA GLY A 305 5.44 4.08 -13.54
C GLY A 305 6.16 5.20 -12.82
N TYR A 306 6.35 4.99 -11.51
CA TYR A 306 7.10 5.90 -10.65
C TYR A 306 8.42 5.25 -10.23
N GLU A 307 9.48 6.01 -10.30
CA GLU A 307 10.78 5.69 -9.73
C GLU A 307 10.88 6.37 -8.37
N ILE A 308 10.80 5.57 -7.28
CA ILE A 308 10.77 6.09 -5.91
C ILE A 308 11.75 5.26 -5.08
N HIS A 309 12.96 5.77 -4.87
CA HIS A 309 13.99 5.07 -4.08
C HIS A 309 15.00 6.03 -3.44
N MET A 310 15.75 5.54 -2.47
CA MET A 310 16.87 6.24 -1.82
C MET A 310 18.22 5.61 -2.16
N GLY A 311 18.24 4.38 -2.68
CA GLY A 311 19.45 3.65 -3.00
C GLY A 311 19.85 3.79 -4.45
N GLU A 312 21.16 3.88 -4.70
CA GLU A 312 21.79 3.73 -6.01
C GLU A 312 22.32 2.30 -6.13
N THR A 313 21.94 1.61 -7.21
CA THR A 313 22.34 0.23 -7.43
C THR A 313 23.31 0.13 -8.60
N GLU A 314 24.51 -0.38 -8.30
CA GLU A 314 25.53 -0.70 -9.29
C GLU A 314 25.39 -2.15 -9.72
N ARG A 315 25.41 -2.38 -11.04
CA ARG A 315 25.43 -3.71 -11.66
C ARG A 315 26.86 -4.21 -11.83
N GLY A 316 27.10 -5.45 -11.44
CA GLY A 316 28.33 -6.17 -11.77
C GLY A 316 28.26 -6.81 -13.17
N GLU A 317 29.30 -7.53 -13.54
CA GLU A 317 29.41 -8.17 -14.85
C GLU A 317 28.46 -9.37 -15.04
N GLY A 318 27.97 -9.96 -13.95
CA GLY A 318 27.09 -11.12 -13.95
C GLY A 318 25.64 -10.83 -14.32
N VAL A 319 25.27 -9.57 -14.56
CA VAL A 319 23.89 -9.15 -14.87
C VAL A 319 23.83 -8.17 -16.03
N GLN A 320 22.67 -8.14 -16.69
CA GLN A 320 22.34 -7.16 -17.73
C GLN A 320 21.19 -6.26 -17.29
N PRO A 321 21.03 -5.05 -17.89
CA PRO A 321 19.90 -4.18 -17.58
C PRO A 321 18.56 -4.84 -17.95
N PHE A 322 17.52 -4.57 -17.20
CA PHE A 322 16.18 -5.12 -17.45
C PHE A 322 15.32 -4.18 -18.29
N THR A 323 15.39 -2.88 -18.04
CA THR A 323 14.60 -1.86 -18.72
C THR A 323 15.49 -0.74 -19.29
N VAL A 324 14.94 -0.03 -20.27
CA VAL A 324 15.49 1.22 -20.78
C VAL A 324 14.49 2.32 -20.51
N ILE A 325 14.83 3.28 -19.65
CA ILE A 325 14.04 4.46 -19.35
C ILE A 325 14.30 5.52 -20.43
N ARG A 326 13.22 6.03 -21.03
CA ARG A 326 13.25 7.01 -22.12
C ARG A 326 12.86 8.41 -21.70
N SER A 327 12.09 8.54 -20.61
CA SER A 327 11.78 9.84 -20.04
C SER A 327 11.64 9.77 -18.52
N ARG A 328 12.05 10.87 -17.85
CA ARG A 328 11.81 11.14 -16.43
C ARG A 328 11.09 12.48 -16.33
N ASN A 329 9.93 12.52 -15.66
CA ASN A 329 9.09 13.73 -15.55
C ASN A 329 8.89 14.43 -16.91
N GLN A 330 8.58 13.66 -17.95
CA GLN A 330 8.40 14.11 -19.35
C GLN A 330 9.67 14.65 -20.05
N GLN A 331 10.82 14.67 -19.36
CA GLN A 331 12.10 15.03 -19.99
C GLN A 331 12.74 13.79 -20.60
N ALA A 332 13.17 13.91 -21.84
CA ALA A 332 13.83 12.81 -22.54
C ALA A 332 15.15 12.41 -21.83
N THR A 333 15.34 11.12 -21.67
CA THR A 333 16.57 10.53 -21.10
C THR A 333 16.86 9.20 -21.78
N HIS A 334 18.05 8.68 -21.56
CA HIS A 334 18.39 7.29 -21.90
C HIS A 334 19.14 6.69 -20.72
N PHE A 335 18.43 5.88 -19.95
CA PHE A 335 19.00 5.27 -18.74
C PHE A 335 18.58 3.80 -18.66
N GLU A 336 19.58 2.93 -18.48
CA GLU A 336 19.34 1.51 -18.29
C GLU A 336 19.09 1.22 -16.81
N ASP A 337 17.94 0.62 -16.49
CA ASP A 337 17.54 0.31 -15.13
C ASP A 337 17.24 -1.17 -14.92
N GLY A 338 17.30 -1.56 -13.64
CA GLY A 338 17.10 -2.93 -13.25
C GLY A 338 18.26 -3.87 -13.58
N ALA A 339 18.07 -5.13 -13.26
CA ALA A 339 19.03 -6.17 -13.55
C ALA A 339 18.38 -7.53 -13.81
N ILE A 340 18.94 -8.30 -14.73
CA ILE A 340 18.58 -9.68 -15.00
C ILE A 340 19.83 -10.52 -15.07
N ASN A 341 19.82 -11.75 -14.54
CA ASN A 341 20.94 -12.68 -14.64
C ASN A 341 21.23 -13.04 -16.10
N THR A 342 22.51 -13.00 -16.47
CA THR A 342 22.98 -13.38 -17.80
C THR A 342 23.13 -14.87 -17.99
N ALA A 343 23.15 -15.65 -16.92
CA ALA A 343 23.26 -17.12 -16.96
C ALA A 343 21.98 -17.75 -17.53
N GLY A 344 21.64 -17.30 -18.71
CA GLY A 344 20.65 -17.66 -19.70
C GLY A 344 19.71 -18.79 -19.33
N ASP A 345 18.86 -18.66 -18.36
CA ASP A 345 17.65 -19.46 -18.17
C ASP A 345 17.02 -19.42 -16.78
N ARG A 346 17.62 -18.78 -15.77
CA ARG A 346 17.08 -18.87 -14.40
C ARG A 346 17.22 -17.54 -13.64
N LYS A 347 16.53 -16.53 -13.96
CA LYS A 347 15.26 -15.95 -13.48
C LYS A 347 15.32 -15.18 -12.17
N SER A 348 15.98 -14.04 -12.11
CA SER A 348 15.59 -12.97 -11.18
C SER A 348 15.64 -11.63 -11.91
N THR A 349 14.58 -10.84 -11.76
CA THR A 349 14.34 -9.66 -12.60
C THR A 349 13.67 -8.54 -11.81
N ARG A 350 13.78 -7.30 -12.28
CA ARG A 350 13.34 -6.09 -11.60
C ARG A 350 12.48 -5.14 -12.42
N LEU A 351 11.62 -4.39 -11.66
CA LEU A 351 11.23 -3.00 -11.94
C LEU A 351 11.44 -2.13 -10.68
N ASN A 352 11.97 -0.90 -10.85
CA ASN A 352 11.95 0.14 -9.82
C ASN A 352 10.59 0.81 -9.77
#